data_f5684f9d00ad1c9006cef5eba17ed129
#
_entry.id   f5684f9d00ad1c9006cef5eba17ed129
#
_cell.length_a   1.000
_cell.length_b   1.000
_cell.length_c   1.000
_cell.angle_alpha   90.00
_cell.angle_beta   90.00
_cell.angle_gamma   90.00
#
_symmetry.space_group_name_H-M   'P 1'
#
loop_
_entity.id
_entity.type
_entity.pdbx_description
1 polymer ?
#
loop_
_entity_poly.entity_id
_entity_poly.type
_entity_poly.pdbx_seq_one_letter_code
_entity_poly.pdbx_strand_id
1 'polypeptide(L)'
;MLPYYSFRIFASIKNIVIADSKLNIDNFQSFFQGKGIFGSKDILQFYQESEPDIKQTTLNWRVYNLVQAGIMSRVSRGKFSIGYGKNFIPEISPRIKTLYKRIHMQFPYLQLCVWNTSVFNEFMLHQPGRFYTLIEVEKDALESVFYFLKEKYKNVFIDPSADTLARYASGEQETIIVKSLVSEAPVQKVDGVVTVTLEKMLVDIFSDDKIFTAQQGQEMQIIFTESINKYTIQESRILRYADRKRRKEAFSKYLKQQPSFQHIQ
;
A
#
# COMPACT_ATOMS: atom_id res chain seq x y z
N MET A 1 16.88 42.19 3.01
CA MET A 1 15.72 41.66 2.30
C MET A 1 15.45 40.26 2.79
N LEU A 2 14.94 40.11 3.99
CA LEU A 2 14.44 38.89 4.64
C LEU A 2 13.39 39.38 5.65
N PRO A 3 12.12 39.12 5.46
CA PRO A 3 11.36 38.37 6.47
C PRO A 3 10.01 37.83 5.97
N TYR A 4 9.92 37.05 4.92
CA TYR A 4 8.62 36.49 4.51
C TYR A 4 8.45 35.01 4.95
N TYR A 5 9.52 34.32 5.30
CA TYR A 5 9.45 32.90 5.71
C TYR A 5 9.15 32.70 7.20
N SER A 6 9.48 33.66 8.04
CA SER A 6 9.30 33.52 9.51
C SER A 6 7.83 33.69 9.95
N PHE A 7 7.03 34.46 9.21
CA PHE A 7 5.64 34.74 9.57
C PHE A 7 4.68 33.55 9.33
N ARG A 8 4.97 32.71 8.33
CA ARG A 8 4.15 31.50 8.08
C ARG A 8 4.41 30.38 9.09
N ILE A 9 5.62 30.27 9.59
CA ILE A 9 5.97 29.27 10.61
C ILE A 9 5.34 29.66 11.96
N PHE A 10 5.38 30.94 12.36
CA PHE A 10 4.76 31.41 13.60
C PHE A 10 3.23 31.36 13.61
N ALA A 11 2.57 31.62 12.49
CA ALA A 11 1.12 31.46 12.35
C ALA A 11 0.70 29.99 12.39
N SER A 12 1.51 29.08 11.84
CA SER A 12 1.29 27.64 11.90
C SER A 12 1.44 27.12 13.33
N ILE A 13 2.44 27.56 14.07
CA ILE A 13 2.69 27.13 15.46
C ILE A 13 1.57 27.63 16.40
N LYS A 14 1.10 28.87 16.27
CA LYS A 14 -0.02 29.38 17.09
C LYS A 14 -1.33 28.63 16.81
N ASN A 15 -1.61 28.30 15.56
CA ASN A 15 -2.78 27.50 15.21
C ASN A 15 -2.68 26.05 15.71
N ILE A 16 -1.50 25.48 15.79
CA ILE A 16 -1.24 24.16 16.35
C ILE A 16 -1.48 24.15 17.87
N VAL A 17 -0.99 25.13 18.62
CA VAL A 17 -1.15 25.22 20.09
C VAL A 17 -2.61 25.45 20.50
N ILE A 18 -3.38 26.26 19.78
CA ILE A 18 -4.81 26.48 20.04
C ILE A 18 -5.65 25.26 19.59
N ALA A 19 -5.23 24.55 18.56
CA ALA A 19 -5.87 23.31 18.14
C ALA A 19 -5.63 22.17 19.14
N ASP A 20 -4.44 22.11 19.73
CA ASP A 20 -4.02 21.06 20.67
C ASP A 20 -4.92 21.00 21.91
N SER A 21 -5.22 22.15 22.53
CA SER A 21 -6.11 22.22 23.69
C SER A 21 -7.56 21.81 23.38
N LYS A 22 -8.05 22.06 22.14
CA LYS A 22 -9.40 21.70 21.70
C LYS A 22 -9.51 20.25 21.21
N LEU A 23 -8.42 19.68 20.71
CA LEU A 23 -8.36 18.30 20.22
C LEU A 23 -8.07 17.31 21.33
N ASN A 24 -7.51 17.77 22.47
CA ASN A 24 -7.13 16.95 23.60
C ASN A 24 -6.22 15.76 23.20
N ILE A 25 -5.16 16.08 22.42
CA ILE A 25 -4.37 15.11 21.65
C ILE A 25 -3.73 14.07 22.56
N ASP A 26 -3.08 14.47 23.67
CA ASP A 26 -2.38 13.55 24.57
C ASP A 26 -3.34 12.52 25.19
N ASN A 27 -4.49 12.97 25.68
CA ASN A 27 -5.50 12.08 26.23
C ASN A 27 -6.15 11.22 25.15
N PHE A 28 -6.36 11.78 23.93
CA PHE A 28 -6.88 11.04 22.79
C PHE A 28 -5.95 9.88 22.41
N GLN A 29 -4.66 10.17 22.27
CA GLN A 29 -3.68 9.15 21.93
C GLN A 29 -3.61 8.08 23.02
N SER A 30 -3.53 8.47 24.30
CA SER A 30 -3.49 7.55 25.43
C SER A 30 -4.73 6.66 25.52
N PHE A 31 -5.92 7.21 25.26
CA PHE A 31 -7.19 6.49 25.33
C PHE A 31 -7.33 5.43 24.21
N PHE A 32 -6.85 5.76 23.03
CA PHE A 32 -6.92 4.88 21.86
C PHE A 32 -5.64 4.05 21.63
N GLN A 33 -4.58 4.29 22.38
CA GLN A 33 -3.35 3.51 22.30
C GLN A 33 -3.63 2.03 22.60
N GLY A 34 -3.24 1.14 21.69
CA GLY A 34 -3.47 -0.30 21.81
C GLY A 34 -4.87 -0.79 21.41
N LYS A 35 -5.82 0.11 21.09
CA LYS A 35 -7.16 -0.29 20.64
C LYS A 35 -7.23 -0.73 19.17
N GLY A 36 -6.11 -0.66 18.42
CA GLY A 36 -6.08 -1.01 17.02
C GLY A 36 -6.97 -0.10 16.16
N ILE A 37 -8.10 -0.61 15.70
CA ILE A 37 -9.08 0.16 14.93
C ILE A 37 -10.28 0.52 15.80
N PHE A 38 -10.72 1.77 15.72
CA PHE A 38 -11.87 2.31 16.47
C PHE A 38 -12.79 3.10 15.54
N GLY A 39 -14.05 3.23 15.91
CA GLY A 39 -15.09 3.84 15.10
C GLY A 39 -15.39 5.30 15.46
N SER A 40 -16.19 5.96 14.61
CA SER A 40 -16.71 7.31 14.90
C SER A 40 -17.53 7.36 16.21
N LYS A 41 -18.16 6.25 16.61
CA LYS A 41 -18.90 6.14 17.88
C LYS A 41 -17.95 6.18 19.08
N ASP A 42 -16.81 5.51 18.99
CA ASP A 42 -15.80 5.49 20.05
C ASP A 42 -15.18 6.88 20.24
N ILE A 43 -14.95 7.61 19.12
CA ILE A 43 -14.47 9.00 19.16
C ILE A 43 -15.51 9.92 19.80
N LEU A 44 -16.80 9.73 19.47
CA LEU A 44 -17.88 10.47 20.09
C LEU A 44 -17.91 10.22 21.60
N GLN A 45 -17.85 8.97 22.02
CA GLN A 45 -17.84 8.59 23.43
C GLN A 45 -16.67 9.24 24.19
N PHE A 46 -15.46 9.21 23.64
CA PHE A 46 -14.28 9.86 24.22
C PHE A 46 -14.51 11.35 24.50
N TYR A 47 -15.09 12.07 23.53
CA TYR A 47 -15.34 13.50 23.73
C TYR A 47 -16.55 13.78 24.61
N GLN A 48 -17.56 12.90 24.65
CA GLN A 48 -18.71 13.05 25.53
C GLN A 48 -18.37 12.90 27.02
N GLU A 49 -17.27 12.23 27.36
CA GLU A 49 -16.80 12.17 28.75
C GLU A 49 -16.46 13.56 29.31
N SER A 50 -15.97 14.47 28.47
CA SER A 50 -15.64 15.86 28.85
C SER A 50 -16.67 16.88 28.37
N GLU A 51 -17.40 16.62 27.30
CA GLU A 51 -18.38 17.49 26.65
C GLU A 51 -19.64 16.69 26.28
N PRO A 52 -20.54 16.42 27.25
CA PRO A 52 -21.72 15.57 27.01
C PRO A 52 -22.61 16.03 25.82
N ASP A 53 -22.70 17.34 25.61
CA ASP A 53 -23.54 17.96 24.56
C ASP A 53 -22.75 18.32 23.29
N ILE A 54 -21.66 17.64 23.00
CA ILE A 54 -20.84 17.94 21.82
C ILE A 54 -21.66 17.84 20.53
N LYS A 55 -21.68 18.91 19.73
CA LYS A 55 -22.37 18.94 18.45
C LYS A 55 -21.67 18.07 17.40
N GLN A 56 -22.44 17.41 16.54
CA GLN A 56 -21.91 16.57 15.47
C GLN A 56 -20.95 17.35 14.54
N THR A 57 -21.21 18.62 14.28
CA THR A 57 -20.32 19.49 13.49
C THR A 57 -18.96 19.69 14.14
N THR A 58 -18.93 19.85 15.47
CA THR A 58 -17.70 19.97 16.26
C THR A 58 -16.91 18.66 16.23
N LEU A 59 -17.61 17.53 16.41
CA LEU A 59 -16.98 16.21 16.31
C LEU A 59 -16.35 15.98 14.94
N ASN A 60 -17.09 16.27 13.86
CA ASN A 60 -16.57 16.13 12.49
C ASN A 60 -15.35 17.03 12.25
N TRP A 61 -15.34 18.24 12.78
CA TRP A 61 -14.21 19.16 12.72
C TRP A 61 -13.00 18.59 13.49
N ARG A 62 -13.20 18.04 14.70
CA ARG A 62 -12.13 17.38 15.48
C ARG A 62 -11.56 16.19 14.73
N VAL A 63 -12.42 15.30 14.23
CA VAL A 63 -12.01 14.13 13.42
C VAL A 63 -11.18 14.58 12.20
N TYR A 64 -11.62 15.60 11.49
CA TYR A 64 -10.87 16.15 10.36
C TYR A 64 -9.47 16.64 10.78
N ASN A 65 -9.40 17.45 11.87
CA ASN A 65 -8.13 18.00 12.31
C ASN A 65 -7.18 16.95 12.89
N LEU A 66 -7.67 15.94 13.62
CA LEU A 66 -6.87 14.81 14.09
C LEU A 66 -6.26 14.02 12.93
N VAL A 67 -7.01 13.84 11.85
CA VAL A 67 -6.48 13.19 10.63
C VAL A 67 -5.46 14.09 9.93
N GLN A 68 -5.74 15.39 9.78
CA GLN A 68 -4.78 16.33 9.16
C GLN A 68 -3.50 16.49 9.97
N ALA A 69 -3.59 16.46 11.28
CA ALA A 69 -2.44 16.49 12.19
C ALA A 69 -1.70 15.15 12.26
N GLY A 70 -2.24 14.08 11.63
CA GLY A 70 -1.66 12.76 11.66
C GLY A 70 -1.72 12.05 13.01
N ILE A 71 -2.56 12.53 13.92
CA ILE A 71 -2.79 11.90 15.23
C ILE A 71 -3.54 10.59 15.06
N MET A 72 -4.41 10.52 14.06
CA MET A 72 -5.07 9.30 13.63
C MET A 72 -5.16 9.23 12.10
N SER A 73 -5.26 8.03 11.57
CA SER A 73 -5.47 7.75 10.15
C SER A 73 -6.85 7.14 9.92
N ARG A 74 -7.43 7.38 8.73
CA ARG A 74 -8.68 6.78 8.31
C ARG A 74 -8.40 5.44 7.64
N VAL A 75 -8.85 4.35 8.26
CA VAL A 75 -8.71 2.98 7.73
C VAL A 75 -9.83 2.66 6.74
N SER A 76 -11.07 2.98 7.09
CA SER A 76 -12.24 2.86 6.21
C SER A 76 -13.31 3.89 6.56
N ARG A 77 -14.50 3.81 5.96
CA ARG A 77 -15.60 4.75 6.27
C ARG A 77 -16.01 4.62 7.73
N GLY A 78 -15.76 5.69 8.50
CA GLY A 78 -16.10 5.75 9.93
C GLY A 78 -15.19 4.94 10.85
N LYS A 79 -14.07 4.40 10.35
CA LYS A 79 -13.07 3.65 11.12
C LYS A 79 -11.69 4.30 11.03
N PHE A 80 -10.99 4.32 12.15
CA PHE A 80 -9.71 5.03 12.34
C PHE A 80 -8.73 4.20 13.15
N SER A 81 -7.46 4.53 13.07
CA SER A 81 -6.39 4.03 13.92
C SER A 81 -5.52 5.18 14.43
N ILE A 82 -4.89 5.03 15.59
CA ILE A 82 -3.95 6.02 16.13
C ILE A 82 -2.68 6.09 15.27
N GLY A 83 -2.17 7.30 15.13
CA GLY A 83 -0.91 7.62 14.47
C GLY A 83 -1.07 7.98 13.00
N TYR A 84 0.03 8.49 12.44
CA TYR A 84 0.16 8.56 10.99
C TYR A 84 0.00 7.14 10.49
N GLY A 85 -1.07 6.90 9.75
CA GLY A 85 -1.13 5.71 8.95
C GLY A 85 0.10 5.72 8.07
N LYS A 86 1.10 4.93 8.46
CA LYS A 86 2.33 4.86 7.72
C LYS A 86 1.98 4.37 6.32
N ASN A 87 2.12 5.25 5.35
CA ASN A 87 1.92 4.86 3.96
C ASN A 87 3.08 3.97 3.54
N PHE A 88 2.76 2.85 2.95
CA PHE A 88 3.76 2.01 2.35
C PHE A 88 4.36 2.69 1.12
N ILE A 89 5.68 2.84 1.09
CA ILE A 89 6.45 3.40 -0.01
C ILE A 89 7.56 2.40 -0.34
N PRO A 90 7.46 1.67 -1.47
CA PRO A 90 8.49 0.71 -1.85
C PRO A 90 9.79 1.43 -2.22
N GLU A 91 10.91 0.83 -1.89
CA GLU A 91 12.22 1.29 -2.34
C GLU A 91 12.37 1.08 -3.85
N ILE A 92 12.79 2.13 -4.55
CA ILE A 92 13.01 2.09 -6.00
C ILE A 92 14.51 2.04 -6.28
N SER A 93 15.01 0.87 -6.65
CA SER A 93 16.41 0.71 -7.01
C SER A 93 16.77 1.49 -8.29
N PRO A 94 18.04 1.90 -8.47
CA PRO A 94 18.49 2.56 -9.70
C PRO A 94 18.19 1.75 -10.97
N ARG A 95 18.21 0.43 -10.85
CA ARG A 95 17.91 -0.50 -11.94
C ARG A 95 16.43 -0.44 -12.36
N ILE A 96 15.49 -0.42 -11.40
CA ILE A 96 14.06 -0.23 -11.67
C ILE A 96 13.84 1.12 -12.35
N LYS A 97 14.47 2.19 -11.88
CA LYS A 97 14.39 3.53 -12.50
C LYS A 97 14.86 3.50 -13.97
N THR A 98 15.99 2.86 -14.23
CA THR A 98 16.55 2.73 -15.59
C THR A 98 15.62 1.93 -16.49
N LEU A 99 15.12 0.80 -16.01
CA LEU A 99 14.20 -0.07 -16.75
C LEU A 99 12.88 0.66 -17.08
N TYR A 100 12.28 1.30 -16.08
CA TYR A 100 11.07 2.11 -16.25
C TYR A 100 11.26 3.21 -17.31
N LYS A 101 12.32 4.00 -17.19
CA LYS A 101 12.63 5.07 -18.15
C LYS A 101 12.80 4.54 -19.57
N ARG A 102 13.49 3.42 -19.73
CA ARG A 102 13.72 2.79 -21.04
C ARG A 102 12.42 2.36 -21.71
N ILE A 103 11.53 1.72 -20.95
CA ILE A 103 10.21 1.30 -21.48
C ILE A 103 9.37 2.54 -21.79
N HIS A 104 9.33 3.51 -20.89
CA HIS A 104 8.54 4.74 -21.08
C HIS A 104 9.03 5.59 -22.27
N MET A 105 10.32 5.61 -22.56
CA MET A 105 10.86 6.28 -23.74
C MET A 105 10.44 5.60 -25.04
N GLN A 106 10.37 4.26 -25.05
CA GLN A 106 9.92 3.51 -26.22
C GLN A 106 8.40 3.54 -26.41
N PHE A 107 7.68 3.55 -25.29
CA PHE A 107 6.21 3.50 -25.24
C PHE A 107 5.66 4.62 -24.33
N PRO A 108 5.66 5.89 -24.78
CA PRO A 108 5.41 7.05 -23.90
C PRO A 108 3.98 7.13 -23.35
N TYR A 109 3.00 6.51 -24.04
CA TYR A 109 1.58 6.54 -23.63
C TYR A 109 1.11 5.29 -22.91
N LEU A 110 2.03 4.36 -22.67
CA LEU A 110 1.72 3.08 -22.04
C LEU A 110 1.42 3.24 -20.55
N GLN A 111 0.32 2.64 -20.09
CA GLN A 111 0.12 2.42 -18.66
C GLN A 111 1.10 1.33 -18.20
N LEU A 112 2.03 1.71 -17.36
CA LEU A 112 3.16 0.90 -16.93
C LEU A 112 3.27 0.91 -15.42
N CYS A 113 3.38 -0.28 -14.81
CA CYS A 113 3.75 -0.45 -13.41
C CYS A 113 4.98 -1.36 -13.32
N VAL A 114 6.02 -0.91 -12.61
CA VAL A 114 7.28 -1.67 -12.46
C VAL A 114 7.62 -1.80 -10.99
N TRP A 115 7.92 -3.02 -10.56
CA TRP A 115 8.31 -3.32 -9.20
C TRP A 115 9.07 -4.64 -9.08
N ASN A 116 9.71 -4.89 -7.95
CA ASN A 116 10.46 -6.13 -7.69
C ASN A 116 9.86 -6.87 -6.50
N THR A 117 9.82 -8.19 -6.56
CA THR A 117 9.26 -9.02 -5.48
C THR A 117 10.07 -8.97 -4.19
N SER A 118 11.30 -8.44 -4.21
CA SER A 118 12.08 -8.19 -2.99
C SER A 118 11.39 -7.24 -2.00
N VAL A 119 10.41 -6.49 -2.47
CA VAL A 119 9.57 -5.62 -1.62
C VAL A 119 8.85 -6.39 -0.51
N PHE A 120 8.62 -7.69 -0.68
CA PHE A 120 8.03 -8.54 0.36
C PHE A 120 8.99 -8.87 1.51
N ASN A 121 10.31 -8.71 1.32
CA ASN A 121 11.30 -9.04 2.35
C ASN A 121 11.09 -8.30 3.68
N GLU A 122 10.51 -7.11 3.63
CA GLU A 122 10.17 -6.34 4.82
C GLU A 122 9.13 -7.05 5.72
N PHE A 123 8.32 -7.92 5.12
CA PHE A 123 7.18 -8.58 5.77
C PHE A 123 7.42 -10.08 6.00
N MET A 124 8.44 -10.68 5.41
CA MET A 124 8.70 -12.12 5.43
C MET A 124 9.68 -12.52 6.53
N LEU A 125 9.46 -13.68 7.14
CA LEU A 125 10.44 -14.30 8.02
C LEU A 125 11.56 -14.98 7.22
N HIS A 126 11.19 -15.67 6.13
CA HIS A 126 12.12 -16.39 5.28
C HIS A 126 12.22 -15.69 3.93
N GLN A 127 13.33 -15.01 3.70
CA GLN A 127 13.56 -14.35 2.42
C GLN A 127 13.88 -15.39 1.34
N PRO A 128 13.18 -15.36 0.19
CA PRO A 128 13.48 -16.24 -0.92
C PRO A 128 14.83 -15.91 -1.53
N GLY A 129 15.54 -16.92 -2.04
CA GLY A 129 16.81 -16.72 -2.73
C GLY A 129 16.68 -16.10 -4.13
N ARG A 130 15.44 -15.83 -4.59
CA ARG A 130 15.16 -15.30 -5.94
C ARG A 130 14.09 -14.25 -5.91
N PHE A 131 14.31 -13.19 -6.69
CA PHE A 131 13.38 -12.10 -6.86
C PHE A 131 13.08 -11.87 -8.34
N TYR A 132 11.86 -11.47 -8.62
CA TYR A 132 11.39 -11.16 -9.97
C TYR A 132 11.13 -9.68 -10.12
N THR A 133 11.56 -9.10 -11.23
CA THR A 133 11.13 -7.76 -11.63
C THR A 133 9.87 -7.90 -12.47
N LEU A 134 8.76 -7.41 -11.94
CA LEU A 134 7.47 -7.43 -12.61
C LEU A 134 7.28 -6.15 -13.42
N ILE A 135 6.94 -6.32 -14.69
CA ILE A 135 6.58 -5.25 -15.62
C ILE A 135 5.14 -5.50 -16.03
N GLU A 136 4.25 -4.68 -15.53
CA GLU A 136 2.83 -4.80 -15.80
C GLU A 136 2.41 -3.69 -16.75
N VAL A 137 1.79 -4.08 -17.86
CA VAL A 137 1.38 -3.19 -18.94
C VAL A 137 -0.03 -3.54 -19.42
N GLU A 138 -0.66 -2.63 -20.16
CA GLU A 138 -1.93 -2.91 -20.83
C GLU A 138 -1.83 -4.17 -21.68
N LYS A 139 -2.94 -4.93 -21.73
CA LYS A 139 -2.98 -6.23 -22.40
C LYS A 139 -2.51 -6.17 -23.86
N ASP A 140 -2.91 -5.13 -24.58
CA ASP A 140 -2.59 -4.97 -26.00
C ASP A 140 -1.11 -4.64 -26.27
N ALA A 141 -0.39 -4.17 -25.25
CA ALA A 141 1.04 -3.85 -25.35
C ALA A 141 1.97 -4.97 -24.84
N LEU A 142 1.42 -6.04 -24.30
CA LEU A 142 2.14 -7.13 -23.62
C LEU A 142 3.26 -7.71 -24.49
N GLU A 143 2.94 -8.15 -25.69
CA GLU A 143 3.89 -8.77 -26.63
C GLU A 143 4.95 -7.76 -27.09
N SER A 144 4.53 -6.53 -27.41
CA SER A 144 5.45 -5.48 -27.86
C SER A 144 6.49 -5.16 -26.81
N VAL A 145 6.08 -5.03 -25.54
CA VAL A 145 7.01 -4.79 -24.41
C VAL A 145 7.89 -6.01 -24.14
N PHE A 146 7.32 -7.22 -24.22
CA PHE A 146 8.07 -8.45 -24.07
C PHE A 146 9.21 -8.55 -25.12
N TYR A 147 8.92 -8.41 -26.41
CA TYR A 147 9.95 -8.49 -27.44
C TYR A 147 10.98 -7.38 -27.33
N PHE A 148 10.57 -6.15 -27.05
CA PHE A 148 11.49 -5.05 -26.79
C PHE A 148 12.48 -5.35 -25.66
N LEU A 149 12.02 -5.99 -24.59
CA LEU A 149 12.88 -6.37 -23.46
C LEU A 149 13.75 -7.58 -23.80
N LYS A 150 13.20 -8.55 -24.53
CA LYS A 150 13.90 -9.77 -24.94
C LYS A 150 15.15 -9.49 -25.79
N GLU A 151 15.16 -8.40 -26.56
CA GLU A 151 16.34 -7.95 -27.30
C GLU A 151 17.54 -7.58 -26.40
N LYS A 152 17.27 -7.14 -25.17
CA LYS A 152 18.27 -6.56 -24.27
C LYS A 152 18.56 -7.40 -23.02
N TYR A 153 17.61 -8.25 -22.62
CA TYR A 153 17.69 -9.06 -21.41
C TYR A 153 17.46 -10.54 -21.75
N LYS A 154 18.29 -11.41 -21.16
CA LYS A 154 18.23 -12.86 -21.44
C LYS A 154 17.01 -13.51 -20.78
N ASN A 155 16.74 -13.19 -19.52
CA ASN A 155 15.71 -13.85 -18.71
C ASN A 155 14.43 -13.00 -18.67
N VAL A 156 13.74 -12.91 -19.80
CA VAL A 156 12.44 -12.24 -19.91
C VAL A 156 11.36 -13.26 -20.25
N PHE A 157 10.29 -13.26 -19.48
CA PHE A 157 9.16 -14.17 -19.63
C PHE A 157 7.85 -13.38 -19.73
N ILE A 158 6.89 -13.91 -20.45
CA ILE A 158 5.53 -13.39 -20.55
C ILE A 158 4.58 -14.40 -19.90
N ASP A 159 3.84 -13.98 -18.87
CA ASP A 159 2.90 -14.80 -18.09
C ASP A 159 3.39 -16.26 -17.86
N PRO A 160 4.58 -16.46 -17.28
CA PRO A 160 5.18 -17.78 -17.18
C PRO A 160 4.41 -18.72 -16.24
N SER A 161 4.45 -20.02 -16.53
CA SER A 161 4.00 -21.02 -15.56
C SER A 161 5.00 -21.18 -14.40
N ALA A 162 4.56 -21.73 -13.28
CA ALA A 162 5.44 -22.04 -12.16
C ALA A 162 6.59 -22.99 -12.57
N ASP A 163 6.33 -23.97 -13.43
CA ASP A 163 7.35 -24.88 -13.98
C ASP A 163 8.37 -24.15 -14.84
N THR A 164 7.92 -23.17 -15.65
CA THR A 164 8.83 -22.34 -16.43
C THR A 164 9.77 -21.54 -15.53
N LEU A 165 9.24 -20.92 -14.49
CA LEU A 165 10.05 -20.18 -13.51
C LEU A 165 11.00 -21.09 -12.75
N ALA A 166 10.55 -22.27 -12.33
CA ALA A 166 11.39 -23.23 -11.62
C ALA A 166 12.59 -23.70 -12.47
N ARG A 167 12.37 -23.96 -13.76
CA ARG A 167 13.39 -24.49 -14.68
C ARG A 167 14.33 -23.42 -15.23
N TYR A 168 13.80 -22.28 -15.62
CA TYR A 168 14.54 -21.30 -16.43
C TYR A 168 14.86 -19.99 -15.70
N ALA A 169 14.23 -19.70 -14.58
CA ALA A 169 14.57 -18.57 -13.73
C ALA A 169 15.71 -18.90 -12.74
N SER A 170 16.41 -20.04 -12.97
CA SER A 170 17.51 -20.49 -12.14
C SER A 170 18.82 -19.80 -12.56
N GLY A 171 19.41 -19.00 -11.68
CA GLY A 171 20.71 -18.36 -11.91
C GLY A 171 20.81 -17.00 -11.19
N GLU A 172 22.02 -16.45 -11.17
CA GLU A 172 22.32 -15.12 -10.60
C GLU A 172 21.75 -13.96 -11.41
N GLN A 173 21.17 -14.24 -12.59
CA GLN A 173 20.64 -13.20 -13.47
C GLN A 173 19.21 -12.84 -13.06
N GLU A 174 18.94 -11.53 -13.08
CA GLU A 174 17.59 -11.01 -12.84
C GLU A 174 16.59 -11.59 -13.82
N THR A 175 15.49 -12.05 -13.27
CA THR A 175 14.35 -12.52 -14.04
C THR A 175 13.30 -11.40 -14.16
N ILE A 176 12.96 -11.05 -15.38
CA ILE A 176 11.94 -10.07 -15.72
C ILE A 176 10.67 -10.81 -16.18
N ILE A 177 9.55 -10.48 -15.56
CA ILE A 177 8.25 -11.04 -15.94
C ILE A 177 7.36 -9.91 -16.45
N VAL A 178 6.93 -10.02 -17.71
CA VAL A 178 5.96 -9.12 -18.33
C VAL A 178 4.57 -9.73 -18.17
N LYS A 179 3.63 -8.98 -17.61
CA LYS A 179 2.26 -9.43 -17.41
C LYS A 179 1.25 -8.29 -17.59
N SER A 180 -0.02 -8.66 -17.72
CA SER A 180 -1.08 -7.67 -17.90
C SER A 180 -1.33 -6.88 -16.62
N LEU A 181 -1.33 -5.54 -16.72
CA LEU A 181 -1.82 -4.65 -15.69
C LEU A 181 -3.36 -4.69 -15.68
N VAL A 182 -3.93 -5.11 -14.57
CA VAL A 182 -5.38 -5.11 -14.41
C VAL A 182 -5.90 -3.68 -14.39
N SER A 183 -7.01 -3.41 -15.08
CA SER A 183 -7.62 -2.08 -15.10
C SER A 183 -7.92 -1.58 -13.69
N GLU A 184 -7.66 -0.29 -13.44
CA GLU A 184 -7.81 0.34 -12.12
C GLU A 184 -6.99 -0.31 -11.00
N ALA A 185 -5.90 -1.01 -11.34
CA ALA A 185 -4.97 -1.50 -10.33
C ALA A 185 -4.46 -0.33 -9.48
N PRO A 186 -4.46 -0.46 -8.13
CA PRO A 186 -3.97 0.61 -7.28
C PRO A 186 -2.44 0.69 -7.37
N VAL A 187 -1.97 1.69 -8.10
CA VAL A 187 -0.54 2.01 -8.26
C VAL A 187 -0.22 3.34 -7.63
N GLN A 188 1.06 3.58 -7.36
CA GLN A 188 1.58 4.84 -6.85
C GLN A 188 2.81 5.29 -7.63
N LYS A 189 3.12 6.58 -7.57
CA LYS A 189 4.32 7.13 -8.19
C LYS A 189 5.36 7.44 -7.10
N VAL A 190 6.51 6.78 -7.18
CA VAL A 190 7.64 6.97 -6.27
C VAL A 190 8.87 7.29 -7.10
N ASP A 191 9.54 8.38 -6.81
CA ASP A 191 10.77 8.81 -7.51
C ASP A 191 10.64 8.84 -9.05
N GLY A 192 9.45 9.18 -9.55
CA GLY A 192 9.15 9.23 -10.98
C GLY A 192 8.76 7.89 -11.62
N VAL A 193 8.80 6.78 -10.88
CA VAL A 193 8.39 5.43 -11.31
C VAL A 193 6.97 5.15 -10.83
N VAL A 194 6.11 4.66 -11.72
CA VAL A 194 4.81 4.09 -11.33
C VAL A 194 5.05 2.66 -10.86
N THR A 195 4.67 2.40 -9.61
CA THR A 195 4.96 1.16 -8.91
C THR A 195 3.77 0.69 -8.06
N VAL A 196 3.92 -0.41 -7.39
CA VAL A 196 2.90 -1.11 -6.61
C VAL A 196 2.53 -0.35 -5.33
N THR A 197 1.25 -0.38 -4.94
CA THR A 197 0.81 -0.06 -3.56
C THR A 197 0.73 -1.33 -2.72
N LEU A 198 0.61 -1.18 -1.40
CA LEU A 198 0.47 -2.31 -0.50
C LEU A 198 -0.79 -3.12 -0.79
N GLU A 199 -1.91 -2.45 -1.06
CA GLU A 199 -3.17 -3.12 -1.40
C GLU A 199 -3.04 -3.97 -2.66
N LYS A 200 -2.30 -3.46 -3.68
CA LYS A 200 -2.03 -4.24 -4.89
C LYS A 200 -1.19 -5.47 -4.58
N MET A 201 -0.11 -5.31 -3.83
CA MET A 201 0.78 -6.41 -3.45
C MET A 201 0.03 -7.53 -2.76
N LEU A 202 -0.80 -7.22 -1.75
CA LEU A 202 -1.54 -8.20 -0.96
C LEU A 202 -2.57 -8.97 -1.81
N VAL A 203 -3.26 -8.30 -2.71
CA VAL A 203 -4.19 -8.98 -3.63
C VAL A 203 -3.44 -9.81 -4.66
N ASP A 204 -2.29 -9.35 -5.13
CA ASP A 204 -1.51 -10.08 -6.13
C ASP A 204 -0.95 -11.39 -5.58
N ILE A 205 -0.37 -11.41 -4.37
CA ILE A 205 0.11 -12.66 -3.75
C ILE A 205 -1.02 -13.64 -3.47
N PHE A 206 -2.21 -13.16 -3.13
CA PHE A 206 -3.38 -14.01 -2.93
C PHE A 206 -3.92 -14.59 -4.24
N SER A 207 -3.78 -13.85 -5.34
CA SER A 207 -4.43 -14.19 -6.62
C SER A 207 -3.54 -14.95 -7.61
N ASP A 208 -2.23 -14.97 -7.41
CA ASP A 208 -1.25 -15.50 -8.37
C ASP A 208 -0.17 -16.33 -7.65
N ASP A 209 -0.50 -17.57 -7.36
CA ASP A 209 0.38 -18.52 -6.70
C ASP A 209 1.57 -18.96 -7.58
N LYS A 210 1.47 -18.79 -8.90
CA LYS A 210 2.51 -19.19 -9.85
C LYS A 210 3.75 -18.31 -9.74
N ILE A 211 3.56 -17.01 -9.74
CA ILE A 211 4.66 -16.03 -9.62
C ILE A 211 5.10 -15.91 -8.15
N PHE A 212 4.15 -15.94 -7.23
CA PHE A 212 4.39 -15.68 -5.80
C PHE A 212 4.44 -16.97 -4.96
N THR A 213 5.02 -18.04 -5.52
CA THR A 213 5.13 -19.33 -4.82
C THR A 213 5.84 -19.22 -3.48
N ALA A 214 6.89 -18.39 -3.39
CA ALA A 214 7.64 -18.16 -2.16
C ALA A 214 6.85 -17.39 -1.08
N GLN A 215 5.79 -16.68 -1.47
CA GLN A 215 4.93 -15.91 -0.58
C GLN A 215 3.66 -16.68 -0.19
N GLN A 216 3.54 -17.97 -0.52
CA GLN A 216 2.34 -18.77 -0.22
C GLN A 216 2.36 -19.40 1.17
N GLY A 217 1.23 -19.99 1.56
CA GLY A 217 1.10 -20.71 2.82
C GLY A 217 1.27 -19.82 4.06
N GLN A 218 2.13 -20.24 4.97
CA GLN A 218 2.39 -19.53 6.22
C GLN A 218 3.02 -18.14 5.99
N GLU A 219 3.91 -18.01 5.00
CA GLU A 219 4.52 -16.73 4.66
C GLU A 219 3.46 -15.70 4.23
N MET A 220 2.42 -16.09 3.50
CA MET A 220 1.33 -15.18 3.13
C MET A 220 0.63 -14.64 4.37
N GLN A 221 0.36 -15.48 5.38
CA GLN A 221 -0.27 -15.04 6.63
C GLN A 221 0.61 -14.04 7.39
N ILE A 222 1.92 -14.28 7.43
CA ILE A 222 2.90 -13.39 8.05
C ILE A 222 2.94 -12.05 7.31
N ILE A 223 3.03 -12.08 5.98
CA ILE A 223 3.03 -10.86 5.14
C ILE A 223 1.79 -10.01 5.42
N PHE A 224 0.61 -10.63 5.48
CA PHE A 224 -0.64 -9.91 5.78
C PHE A 224 -0.61 -9.29 7.18
N THR A 225 -0.23 -10.06 8.19
CA THR A 225 -0.16 -9.60 9.58
C THR A 225 0.83 -8.44 9.75
N GLU A 226 2.05 -8.59 9.23
CA GLU A 226 3.08 -7.56 9.30
C GLU A 226 2.71 -6.29 8.51
N SER A 227 2.04 -6.47 7.36
CA SER A 227 1.56 -5.34 6.56
C SER A 227 0.56 -4.47 7.32
N ILE A 228 -0.38 -5.10 8.04
CA ILE A 228 -1.39 -4.40 8.84
C ILE A 228 -0.77 -3.73 10.05
N ASN A 229 0.17 -4.41 10.70
CA ASN A 229 0.84 -3.87 11.88
C ASN A 229 1.72 -2.66 11.55
N LYS A 230 2.31 -2.61 10.35
CA LYS A 230 3.26 -1.56 9.94
C LYS A 230 2.62 -0.42 9.18
N TYR A 231 1.56 -0.69 8.39
CA TYR A 231 1.03 0.25 7.41
C TYR A 231 -0.49 0.33 7.43
N THR A 232 -1.00 1.47 6.99
CA THR A 232 -2.44 1.63 6.78
C THR A 232 -2.86 1.02 5.45
N ILE A 233 -3.83 0.10 5.50
CA ILE A 233 -4.44 -0.52 4.34
C ILE A 233 -5.84 0.09 4.14
N GLN A 234 -6.11 0.56 2.93
CA GLN A 234 -7.44 1.06 2.58
C GLN A 234 -8.35 -0.09 2.15
N GLU A 235 -9.26 -0.51 3.04
CA GLU A 235 -10.18 -1.63 2.80
C GLU A 235 -10.96 -1.49 1.49
N SER A 236 -11.52 -0.31 1.21
CA SER A 236 -12.26 -0.07 -0.02
C SER A 236 -11.42 -0.23 -1.28
N ARG A 237 -10.14 0.13 -1.21
CA ARG A 237 -9.19 0.01 -2.32
C ARG A 237 -8.79 -1.45 -2.56
N ILE A 238 -8.47 -2.19 -1.49
CA ILE A 238 -8.05 -3.58 -1.59
C ILE A 238 -9.19 -4.47 -2.09
N LEU A 239 -10.43 -4.29 -1.58
CA LEU A 239 -11.59 -5.06 -2.00
C LEU A 239 -12.02 -4.74 -3.45
N ARG A 240 -11.93 -3.48 -3.89
CA ARG A 240 -12.19 -3.09 -5.27
C ARG A 240 -11.19 -3.75 -6.23
N TYR A 241 -9.91 -3.78 -5.87
CA TYR A 241 -8.91 -4.44 -6.71
C TYR A 241 -9.08 -5.96 -6.74
N ALA A 242 -9.42 -6.59 -5.61
CA ALA A 242 -9.78 -8.01 -5.57
C ALA A 242 -10.98 -8.33 -6.47
N ASP A 243 -11.96 -7.41 -6.55
CA ASP A 243 -13.10 -7.51 -7.44
C ASP A 243 -12.69 -7.46 -8.93
N ARG A 244 -11.80 -6.54 -9.30
CA ARG A 244 -11.23 -6.46 -10.65
C ARG A 244 -10.47 -7.74 -11.05
N LYS A 245 -9.85 -8.40 -10.08
CA LYS A 245 -9.20 -9.72 -10.27
C LYS A 245 -10.17 -10.90 -10.20
N ARG A 246 -11.47 -10.68 -10.03
CA ARG A 246 -12.51 -11.71 -9.86
C ARG A 246 -12.24 -12.65 -8.67
N ARG A 247 -11.65 -12.10 -7.61
CA ARG A 247 -11.28 -12.84 -6.38
C ARG A 247 -11.92 -12.27 -5.11
N LYS A 248 -12.82 -11.30 -5.21
CA LYS A 248 -13.37 -10.54 -4.07
C LYS A 248 -13.95 -11.43 -2.97
N GLU A 249 -14.79 -12.40 -3.33
CA GLU A 249 -15.45 -13.27 -2.35
C GLU A 249 -14.44 -14.12 -1.59
N ALA A 250 -13.55 -14.81 -2.33
CA ALA A 250 -12.51 -15.64 -1.75
C ALA A 250 -11.53 -14.82 -0.90
N PHE A 251 -11.15 -13.64 -1.40
CA PHE A 251 -10.26 -12.71 -0.69
C PHE A 251 -10.90 -12.16 0.58
N SER A 252 -12.18 -11.74 0.52
CA SER A 252 -12.92 -11.28 1.70
C SER A 252 -13.05 -12.37 2.76
N LYS A 253 -13.30 -13.62 2.34
CA LYS A 253 -13.33 -14.76 3.25
C LYS A 253 -11.98 -14.99 3.92
N TYR A 254 -10.89 -14.91 3.14
CA TYR A 254 -9.51 -15.03 3.65
C TYR A 254 -9.20 -13.94 4.67
N LEU A 255 -9.53 -12.66 4.38
CA LEU A 255 -9.32 -11.56 5.31
C LEU A 255 -10.04 -11.75 6.64
N LYS A 256 -11.30 -12.22 6.61
CA LYS A 256 -12.08 -12.50 7.83
C LYS A 256 -11.48 -13.58 8.71
N GLN A 257 -10.71 -14.48 8.14
CA GLN A 257 -10.01 -15.56 8.87
C GLN A 257 -8.70 -15.09 9.52
N GLN A 258 -8.18 -13.92 9.12
CA GLN A 258 -6.97 -13.38 9.71
C GLN A 258 -7.29 -12.65 11.02
N PRO A 259 -6.66 -13.01 12.15
CA PRO A 259 -6.92 -12.37 13.44
C PRO A 259 -6.75 -10.85 13.39
N SER A 260 -5.74 -10.37 12.66
CA SER A 260 -5.44 -8.95 12.48
C SER A 260 -6.50 -8.16 11.71
N PHE A 261 -7.36 -8.83 10.93
CA PHE A 261 -8.47 -8.22 10.19
C PHE A 261 -9.81 -8.31 10.93
N GLN A 262 -9.96 -9.16 11.96
CA GLN A 262 -11.21 -9.28 12.72
C GLN A 262 -11.59 -8.00 13.46
N HIS A 263 -10.63 -7.11 13.66
CA HIS A 263 -10.85 -5.78 14.26
C HIS A 263 -11.23 -4.69 13.24
N ILE A 264 -11.38 -5.04 11.95
CA ILE A 264 -11.72 -4.10 10.85
C ILE A 264 -13.25 -4.07 10.56
N GLN A 265 -14.05 -4.87 11.26
CA GLN A 265 -15.52 -4.89 11.11
C GLN A 265 -16.23 -3.83 11.94
#